data_7c0ab414702efb182480cd91042c8009
#
_entry.id   7c0ab414702efb182480cd91042c8009
#
_cell.length_a   1.000
_cell.length_b   1.000
_cell.length_c   1.000
_cell.angle_alpha   90.00
_cell.angle_beta   90.00
_cell.angle_gamma   90.00
#
_symmetry.space_group_name_H-M   'P 1'
#
loop_
_entity.id
_entity.type
_entity.pdbx_description
1 polymer ?
#
loop_
_entity_poly.entity_id
_entity_poly.type
_entity_poly.pdbx_seq_one_letter_code
_entity_poly.pdbx_strand_id
1 'polypeptide(L)'
;MNKTTNTEFFSETFMNASASHSQQRIQATLAAVQEFINPRLESALSFSDQAAPRLVDAMRHALLAPGKRLRPALVLEASRTCGGTWEQAAPAALAVEIIHAYSLVHDDLPAMDDDDLRRGRPTCHRAFDEATAILCGDALQPLAFKVLASGMPPEIVPEACLILAQAAGAESLVGGQVDDLAAERGWVPDLSEQTPNQQVQWMERVHRRKTGCLFLASLDLGCLAGSGSPQCRHDLEEYGKAFGLAFQIADDLLDAEGSESNMGKRVGKDANRGKITFPTVLGKELSRERAKTLSEQAAATLSGYGDAAESLVALARWVVSRQT
;
A
#
# COMPACT_ATOMS: atom_id res chain seq x y z
N MET A 1 -16.99 -18.82 46.38
CA MET A 1 -16.18 -19.54 45.42
C MET A 1 -16.86 -19.47 44.07
N ASN A 2 -16.12 -19.07 43.04
CA ASN A 2 -16.42 -19.01 41.58
C ASN A 2 -17.62 -18.18 41.09
N LYS A 3 -17.38 -16.89 40.90
CA LYS A 3 -18.15 -16.02 39.98
C LYS A 3 -17.28 -15.29 38.91
N THR A 4 -15.99 -15.56 38.86
CA THR A 4 -15.04 -14.82 37.99
C THR A 4 -14.77 -15.47 36.62
N THR A 5 -15.14 -16.73 36.41
CA THR A 5 -14.79 -17.50 35.21
C THR A 5 -15.77 -17.34 34.03
N ASN A 6 -16.98 -16.79 34.25
CA ASN A 6 -17.99 -16.71 33.18
C ASN A 6 -17.90 -15.41 32.34
N THR A 7 -17.33 -14.33 32.88
CA THR A 7 -17.28 -13.03 32.21
C THR A 7 -16.10 -12.97 31.19
N GLU A 8 -14.99 -13.64 31.49
CA GLU A 8 -13.84 -13.71 30.59
C GLU A 8 -14.13 -14.60 29.37
N PHE A 9 -14.82 -15.73 29.54
CA PHE A 9 -15.18 -16.64 28.45
C PHE A 9 -16.18 -16.02 27.46
N PHE A 10 -17.13 -15.22 27.95
CA PHE A 10 -18.07 -14.46 27.09
C PHE A 10 -17.36 -13.35 26.33
N SER A 11 -16.38 -12.66 26.93
CA SER A 11 -15.61 -11.59 26.32
C SER A 11 -14.73 -12.12 25.17
N GLU A 12 -14.01 -13.22 25.34
CA GLU A 12 -13.17 -13.84 24.31
C GLU A 12 -13.99 -14.39 23.13
N THR A 13 -15.14 -14.98 23.38
CA THR A 13 -16.02 -15.52 22.33
C THR A 13 -16.63 -14.40 21.49
N PHE A 14 -17.03 -13.28 22.10
CA PHE A 14 -17.53 -12.09 21.41
C PHE A 14 -16.43 -11.38 20.62
N MET A 15 -15.22 -11.27 21.14
CA MET A 15 -14.08 -10.69 20.45
C MET A 15 -13.65 -11.54 19.24
N ASN A 16 -13.63 -12.86 19.37
CA ASN A 16 -13.29 -13.77 18.27
C ASN A 16 -14.38 -13.78 17.17
N ALA A 17 -15.65 -13.70 17.51
CA ALA A 17 -16.74 -13.62 16.54
C ALA A 17 -16.73 -12.28 15.78
N SER A 18 -16.44 -11.18 16.45
CA SER A 18 -16.33 -9.85 15.83
C SER A 18 -15.09 -9.75 14.92
N ALA A 19 -13.95 -10.33 15.31
CA ALA A 19 -12.74 -10.39 14.50
C ALA A 19 -12.95 -11.22 13.23
N SER A 20 -13.64 -12.37 13.32
CA SER A 20 -13.95 -13.21 12.18
C SER A 20 -14.92 -12.52 11.19
N HIS A 21 -15.88 -11.77 11.68
CA HIS A 21 -16.81 -11.00 10.85
C HIS A 21 -16.12 -9.85 10.12
N SER A 22 -15.26 -9.12 10.80
CA SER A 22 -14.43 -8.06 10.20
C SER A 22 -13.48 -8.62 9.12
N GLN A 23 -12.90 -9.79 9.33
CA GLN A 23 -12.02 -10.45 8.37
C GLN A 23 -12.78 -10.92 7.12
N GLN A 24 -13.96 -11.51 7.27
CA GLN A 24 -14.81 -11.89 6.15
C GLN A 24 -15.26 -10.67 5.35
N ARG A 25 -15.65 -9.60 6.02
CA ARG A 25 -16.06 -8.35 5.39
C ARG A 25 -14.95 -7.74 4.55
N ILE A 26 -13.73 -7.62 5.07
CA ILE A 26 -12.63 -7.04 4.31
C ILE A 26 -12.25 -7.90 3.10
N GLN A 27 -12.30 -9.22 3.22
CA GLN A 27 -12.08 -10.11 2.09
C GLN A 27 -13.14 -9.89 0.99
N ALA A 28 -14.40 -9.74 1.37
CA ALA A 28 -15.48 -9.43 0.42
C ALA A 28 -15.27 -8.06 -0.24
N THR A 29 -14.90 -7.02 0.53
CA THR A 29 -14.59 -5.69 0.00
C THR A 29 -13.43 -5.75 -0.99
N LEU A 30 -12.31 -6.39 -0.64
CA LEU A 30 -11.16 -6.50 -1.55
C LEU A 30 -11.47 -7.31 -2.81
N ALA A 31 -12.28 -8.37 -2.71
CA ALA A 31 -12.76 -9.12 -3.86
C ALA A 31 -13.63 -8.25 -4.80
N ALA A 32 -14.57 -7.50 -4.25
CA ALA A 32 -15.40 -6.57 -5.02
C ALA A 32 -14.56 -5.47 -5.69
N VAL A 33 -13.54 -4.92 -4.98
CA VAL A 33 -12.60 -3.96 -5.57
C VAL A 33 -11.81 -4.58 -6.72
N GLN A 34 -11.33 -5.82 -6.57
CA GLN A 34 -10.62 -6.52 -7.66
C GLN A 34 -11.53 -6.72 -8.88
N GLU A 35 -12.76 -7.16 -8.67
CA GLU A 35 -13.77 -7.34 -9.72
C GLU A 35 -14.08 -6.02 -10.43
N PHE A 36 -14.14 -4.93 -9.70
CA PHE A 36 -14.41 -3.59 -10.24
C PHE A 36 -13.19 -3.01 -10.99
N ILE A 37 -11.97 -3.15 -10.44
CA ILE A 37 -10.77 -2.48 -10.95
C ILE A 37 -10.05 -3.27 -12.05
N ASN A 38 -9.94 -4.60 -11.96
CA ASN A 38 -9.14 -5.38 -12.91
C ASN A 38 -9.56 -5.22 -14.38
N PRO A 39 -10.86 -5.26 -14.75
CA PRO A 39 -11.27 -5.01 -16.14
C PRO A 39 -10.94 -3.60 -16.62
N ARG A 40 -10.97 -2.62 -15.71
CA ARG A 40 -10.64 -1.22 -16.02
C ARG A 40 -9.14 -1.00 -16.21
N LEU A 41 -8.29 -1.68 -15.42
CA LEU A 41 -6.83 -1.71 -15.63
C LEU A 41 -6.50 -2.33 -16.99
N GLU A 42 -7.17 -3.40 -17.36
CA GLU A 42 -6.98 -4.02 -18.68
C GLU A 42 -7.39 -3.08 -19.81
N SER A 43 -8.51 -2.38 -19.68
CA SER A 43 -8.98 -1.38 -20.66
C SER A 43 -8.02 -0.20 -20.77
N ALA A 44 -7.36 0.23 -19.68
CA ALA A 44 -6.37 1.30 -19.69
C ALA A 44 -5.12 0.96 -20.53
N LEU A 45 -4.84 -0.33 -20.75
CA LEU A 45 -3.76 -0.85 -21.60
C LEU A 45 -4.17 -1.04 -23.08
N SER A 46 -5.31 -0.47 -23.50
CA SER A 46 -5.72 -0.47 -24.89
C SER A 46 -5.04 0.69 -25.63
N PHE A 47 -4.09 0.35 -26.49
CA PHE A 47 -3.33 1.28 -27.31
C PHE A 47 -3.67 1.06 -28.80
N SER A 48 -3.32 2.07 -29.65
CA SER A 48 -3.38 1.91 -31.10
C SER A 48 -2.22 1.02 -31.62
N ASP A 49 -2.28 0.65 -32.88
CA ASP A 49 -1.26 -0.16 -33.57
C ASP A 49 0.13 0.51 -33.62
N GLN A 50 0.23 1.79 -33.21
CA GLN A 50 1.50 2.51 -33.09
C GLN A 50 2.28 2.15 -31.81
N ALA A 51 1.65 1.55 -30.81
CA ALA A 51 2.36 1.13 -29.61
C ALA A 51 3.22 -0.12 -29.88
N ALA A 52 4.46 -0.12 -29.38
CA ALA A 52 5.36 -1.26 -29.52
C ALA A 52 4.78 -2.50 -28.81
N PRO A 53 4.48 -3.61 -29.51
CA PRO A 53 3.81 -4.76 -28.93
C PRO A 53 4.52 -5.31 -27.69
N ARG A 54 5.86 -5.45 -27.75
CA ARG A 54 6.67 -5.94 -26.63
C ARG A 54 6.52 -5.07 -25.37
N LEU A 55 6.42 -3.74 -25.52
CA LEU A 55 6.21 -2.83 -24.40
C LEU A 55 4.81 -3.01 -23.80
N VAL A 56 3.79 -3.14 -24.64
CA VAL A 56 2.41 -3.39 -24.20
C VAL A 56 2.32 -4.72 -23.43
N ASP A 57 3.00 -5.77 -23.92
CA ASP A 57 3.04 -7.07 -23.25
C ASP A 57 3.72 -6.97 -21.87
N ALA A 58 4.81 -6.22 -21.76
CA ALA A 58 5.50 -5.97 -20.49
C ALA A 58 4.63 -5.18 -19.51
N MET A 59 3.95 -4.12 -19.98
CA MET A 59 2.99 -3.35 -19.18
C MET A 59 1.82 -4.22 -18.69
N ARG A 60 1.28 -5.10 -19.55
CA ARG A 60 0.25 -6.08 -19.17
C ARG A 60 0.77 -7.07 -18.12
N HIS A 61 1.98 -7.60 -18.31
CA HIS A 61 2.62 -8.50 -17.37
C HIS A 61 2.74 -7.89 -15.97
N ALA A 62 3.15 -6.62 -15.88
CA ALA A 62 3.33 -5.91 -14.62
C ALA A 62 2.00 -5.50 -13.97
N LEU A 63 1.14 -4.79 -14.71
CA LEU A 63 -0.05 -4.16 -14.15
C LEU A 63 -1.16 -5.17 -13.83
N LEU A 64 -1.32 -6.21 -14.64
CA LEU A 64 -2.36 -7.24 -14.46
C LEU A 64 -1.89 -8.41 -13.59
N ALA A 65 -0.69 -8.32 -13.00
CA ALA A 65 -0.22 -9.29 -12.02
C ALA A 65 -1.21 -9.41 -10.84
N PRO A 66 -1.40 -10.62 -10.27
CA PRO A 66 -2.27 -10.82 -9.11
C PRO A 66 -1.89 -9.89 -7.95
N GLY A 67 -2.91 -9.35 -7.24
CA GLY A 67 -2.67 -8.47 -6.10
C GLY A 67 -3.95 -8.12 -5.36
N LYS A 68 -3.82 -7.74 -4.08
CA LYS A 68 -4.97 -7.39 -3.21
C LYS A 68 -5.64 -6.06 -3.61
N ARG A 69 -5.05 -5.27 -4.49
CA ARG A 69 -5.55 -3.95 -4.92
C ARG A 69 -5.88 -3.03 -3.75
N LEU A 70 -4.99 -3.01 -2.75
CA LEU A 70 -5.21 -2.27 -1.51
C LEU A 70 -5.26 -0.74 -1.73
N ARG A 71 -4.38 -0.21 -2.60
CA ARG A 71 -4.38 1.22 -2.92
C ARG A 71 -5.64 1.65 -3.66
N PRO A 72 -6.10 0.95 -4.70
CA PRO A 72 -7.45 1.14 -5.24
C PRO A 72 -8.56 1.08 -4.20
N ALA A 73 -8.51 0.12 -3.27
CA ALA A 73 -9.51 0.01 -2.20
C ALA A 73 -9.55 1.28 -1.33
N LEU A 74 -8.38 1.82 -0.95
CA LEU A 74 -8.29 3.06 -0.19
C LEU A 74 -8.90 4.25 -0.94
N VAL A 75 -8.65 4.39 -2.25
CA VAL A 75 -9.26 5.45 -3.08
C VAL A 75 -10.77 5.33 -3.11
N LEU A 76 -11.29 4.13 -3.43
CA LEU A 76 -12.71 3.89 -3.61
C LEU A 76 -13.49 4.06 -2.30
N GLU A 77 -12.95 3.52 -1.21
CA GLU A 77 -13.61 3.62 0.10
C GLU A 77 -13.48 5.01 0.73
N ALA A 78 -12.41 5.76 0.45
CA ALA A 78 -12.31 7.16 0.84
C ALA A 78 -13.35 8.01 0.11
N SER A 79 -13.57 7.78 -1.19
CA SER A 79 -14.64 8.45 -1.93
C SER A 79 -16.02 8.16 -1.31
N ARG A 80 -16.31 6.89 -0.98
CA ARG A 80 -17.58 6.52 -0.30
C ARG A 80 -17.72 7.20 1.07
N THR A 81 -16.65 7.26 1.84
CA THR A 81 -16.63 7.94 3.15
C THR A 81 -17.01 9.41 3.02
N CYS A 82 -16.67 10.03 1.89
CA CYS A 82 -17.01 11.42 1.56
C CYS A 82 -18.37 11.57 0.88
N GLY A 83 -19.15 10.50 0.67
CA GLY A 83 -20.45 10.52 0.01
C GLY A 83 -20.41 10.36 -1.52
N GLY A 84 -19.23 10.10 -2.10
CA GLY A 84 -19.05 9.81 -3.52
C GLY A 84 -19.30 8.35 -3.88
N THR A 85 -18.99 7.99 -5.13
CA THR A 85 -19.14 6.64 -5.68
C THR A 85 -17.82 6.05 -6.17
N TRP A 86 -17.77 4.75 -6.34
CA TRP A 86 -16.61 4.06 -6.92
C TRP A 86 -16.36 4.50 -8.37
N GLU A 87 -17.40 4.76 -9.14
CA GLU A 87 -17.29 5.22 -10.53
C GLU A 87 -16.59 6.57 -10.61
N GLN A 88 -16.93 7.50 -9.74
CA GLN A 88 -16.29 8.81 -9.68
C GLN A 88 -14.80 8.71 -9.34
N ALA A 89 -14.44 7.78 -8.45
CA ALA A 89 -13.07 7.58 -7.97
C ALA A 89 -12.25 6.59 -8.82
N ALA A 90 -12.86 5.89 -9.77
CA ALA A 90 -12.19 4.87 -10.58
C ALA A 90 -10.92 5.39 -11.29
N PRO A 91 -10.90 6.57 -11.94
CA PRO A 91 -9.68 7.07 -12.60
C PRO A 91 -8.52 7.26 -11.61
N ALA A 92 -8.79 7.76 -10.42
CA ALA A 92 -7.79 7.92 -9.37
C ALA A 92 -7.30 6.56 -8.85
N ALA A 93 -8.21 5.59 -8.64
CA ALA A 93 -7.88 4.24 -8.21
C ALA A 93 -6.99 3.51 -9.23
N LEU A 94 -7.26 3.68 -10.53
CA LEU A 94 -6.42 3.16 -11.61
C LEU A 94 -5.04 3.81 -11.60
N ALA A 95 -4.98 5.15 -11.49
CA ALA A 95 -3.74 5.91 -11.54
C ALA A 95 -2.78 5.52 -10.41
N VAL A 96 -3.25 5.41 -9.17
CA VAL A 96 -2.39 4.99 -8.04
C VAL A 96 -1.91 3.55 -8.17
N GLU A 97 -2.71 2.65 -8.73
CA GLU A 97 -2.27 1.26 -8.97
C GLU A 97 -1.25 1.18 -10.10
N ILE A 98 -1.38 2.00 -11.15
CA ILE A 98 -0.39 2.11 -12.24
C ILE A 98 0.94 2.66 -11.70
N ILE A 99 0.91 3.71 -10.86
CA ILE A 99 2.11 4.22 -10.17
C ILE A 99 2.73 3.14 -9.28
N HIS A 100 1.92 2.39 -8.55
CA HIS A 100 2.43 1.27 -7.75
C HIS A 100 3.06 0.18 -8.63
N ALA A 101 2.45 -0.14 -9.76
CA ALA A 101 3.00 -1.16 -10.67
C ALA A 101 4.36 -0.74 -11.24
N TYR A 102 4.53 0.53 -11.68
CA TYR A 102 5.82 0.99 -12.16
C TYR A 102 6.89 0.91 -11.07
N SER A 103 6.58 1.31 -9.84
CA SER A 103 7.56 1.26 -8.76
C SER A 103 8.06 -0.15 -8.49
N LEU A 104 7.15 -1.15 -8.53
CA LEU A 104 7.53 -2.55 -8.36
C LEU A 104 8.40 -3.06 -9.53
N VAL A 105 8.11 -2.65 -10.78
CA VAL A 105 8.92 -3.03 -11.95
C VAL A 105 10.34 -2.52 -11.83
N HIS A 106 10.52 -1.26 -11.38
CA HIS A 106 11.84 -0.68 -11.20
C HIS A 106 12.54 -1.21 -9.95
N ASP A 107 11.83 -1.42 -8.85
CA ASP A 107 12.37 -2.01 -7.62
C ASP A 107 12.95 -3.42 -7.86
N ASP A 108 12.32 -4.21 -8.74
CA ASP A 108 12.77 -5.58 -9.04
C ASP A 108 14.05 -5.67 -9.89
N LEU A 109 14.51 -4.57 -10.51
CA LEU A 109 15.69 -4.57 -11.40
C LEU A 109 16.97 -5.00 -10.67
N PRO A 110 17.97 -5.60 -11.38
CA PRO A 110 19.26 -5.97 -10.79
C PRO A 110 20.02 -4.82 -10.12
N ALA A 111 19.83 -3.59 -10.61
CA ALA A 111 20.40 -2.38 -10.03
C ALA A 111 19.70 -1.94 -8.73
N MET A 112 18.60 -2.55 -8.36
CA MET A 112 17.75 -2.24 -7.20
C MET A 112 17.68 -3.43 -6.23
N ASP A 113 16.54 -4.09 -6.12
CA ASP A 113 16.32 -5.22 -5.20
C ASP A 113 16.78 -6.57 -5.77
N ASP A 114 17.04 -6.66 -7.08
CA ASP A 114 17.47 -7.86 -7.81
C ASP A 114 16.55 -9.08 -7.52
N ASP A 115 15.25 -8.87 -7.70
CA ASP A 115 14.24 -9.90 -7.45
C ASP A 115 13.83 -10.67 -8.70
N ASP A 116 14.02 -11.99 -8.69
CA ASP A 116 13.63 -12.86 -9.79
C ASP A 116 12.12 -13.13 -9.85
N LEU A 117 11.47 -13.13 -8.69
CA LEU A 117 10.06 -13.48 -8.52
C LEU A 117 9.30 -12.43 -7.71
N ARG A 118 8.10 -12.09 -8.17
CA ARG A 118 7.13 -11.28 -7.44
C ARG A 118 5.75 -11.92 -7.49
N ARG A 119 5.17 -12.19 -6.32
CA ARG A 119 3.85 -12.86 -6.20
C ARG A 119 3.81 -14.20 -6.95
N GLY A 120 4.90 -14.95 -6.88
CA GLY A 120 5.04 -16.28 -7.52
C GLY A 120 5.22 -16.25 -9.04
N ARG A 121 5.39 -15.07 -9.67
CA ARG A 121 5.62 -14.92 -11.11
C ARG A 121 7.00 -14.29 -11.37
N PRO A 122 7.65 -14.58 -12.50
CA PRO A 122 8.86 -13.87 -12.91
C PRO A 122 8.65 -12.35 -12.91
N THR A 123 9.61 -11.60 -12.39
CA THR A 123 9.62 -10.14 -12.46
C THR A 123 9.75 -9.68 -13.92
N CYS A 124 9.46 -8.41 -14.20
CA CYS A 124 9.42 -7.91 -15.59
C CYS A 124 10.76 -8.10 -16.32
N HIS A 125 11.89 -7.80 -15.66
CA HIS A 125 13.22 -7.98 -16.26
C HIS A 125 13.59 -9.45 -16.48
N ARG A 126 13.01 -10.38 -15.70
CA ARG A 126 13.22 -11.83 -15.89
C ARG A 126 12.31 -12.43 -16.95
N ALA A 127 11.09 -11.88 -17.12
CA ALA A 127 10.14 -12.31 -18.13
C ALA A 127 10.49 -11.79 -19.53
N PHE A 128 11.12 -10.60 -19.60
CA PHE A 128 11.50 -9.95 -20.84
C PHE A 128 13.02 -9.71 -20.89
N ASP A 129 13.46 -8.54 -20.45
CA ASP A 129 14.85 -8.11 -20.22
C ASP A 129 14.87 -6.79 -19.43
N GLU A 130 16.06 -6.34 -18.99
CA GLU A 130 16.21 -5.12 -18.19
C GLU A 130 15.78 -3.85 -18.95
N ALA A 131 16.15 -3.72 -20.22
CA ALA A 131 15.77 -2.54 -21.04
C ALA A 131 14.25 -2.46 -21.19
N THR A 132 13.58 -3.60 -21.44
CA THR A 132 12.12 -3.66 -21.53
C THR A 132 11.47 -3.32 -20.18
N ALA A 133 12.03 -3.76 -19.05
CA ALA A 133 11.52 -3.44 -17.74
C ALA A 133 11.67 -1.94 -17.40
N ILE A 134 12.81 -1.33 -17.70
CA ILE A 134 13.01 0.13 -17.54
C ILE A 134 11.95 0.90 -18.35
N LEU A 135 11.82 0.59 -19.65
CA LEU A 135 10.85 1.25 -20.51
C LEU A 135 9.39 0.98 -20.11
N CYS A 136 9.11 -0.18 -19.53
CA CYS A 136 7.79 -0.52 -18.98
C CYS A 136 7.44 0.42 -17.82
N GLY A 137 8.34 0.61 -16.86
CA GLY A 137 8.14 1.55 -15.76
C GLY A 137 7.99 2.99 -16.26
N ASP A 138 8.84 3.40 -17.20
CA ASP A 138 8.78 4.74 -17.82
C ASP A 138 7.42 4.99 -18.51
N ALA A 139 6.87 3.98 -19.19
CA ALA A 139 5.59 4.10 -19.90
C ALA A 139 4.37 4.05 -18.95
N LEU A 140 4.47 3.34 -17.83
CA LEU A 140 3.40 3.29 -16.83
C LEU A 140 3.19 4.63 -16.13
N GLN A 141 4.26 5.42 -15.89
CA GLN A 141 4.12 6.73 -15.24
C GLN A 141 3.23 7.70 -16.04
N PRO A 142 3.50 8.02 -17.32
CA PRO A 142 2.62 8.90 -18.11
C PRO A 142 1.23 8.28 -18.31
N LEU A 143 1.09 6.95 -18.35
CA LEU A 143 -0.21 6.30 -18.40
C LEU A 143 -1.06 6.62 -17.18
N ALA A 144 -0.49 6.63 -15.98
CA ALA A 144 -1.20 6.99 -14.76
C ALA A 144 -1.79 8.41 -14.83
N PHE A 145 -0.99 9.38 -15.28
CA PHE A 145 -1.46 10.76 -15.45
C PHE A 145 -2.49 10.89 -16.58
N LYS A 146 -2.32 10.15 -17.69
CA LYS A 146 -3.30 10.10 -18.75
C LYS A 146 -4.66 9.62 -18.25
N VAL A 147 -4.69 8.50 -17.51
CA VAL A 147 -5.94 7.93 -16.96
C VAL A 147 -6.60 8.93 -16.01
N LEU A 148 -5.82 9.53 -15.13
CA LEU A 148 -6.31 10.52 -14.16
C LEU A 148 -6.90 11.74 -14.88
N ALA A 149 -6.15 12.34 -15.80
CA ALA A 149 -6.55 13.57 -16.50
C ALA A 149 -7.73 13.37 -17.45
N SER A 150 -7.86 12.18 -18.06
CA SER A 150 -8.96 11.91 -18.99
C SER A 150 -10.23 11.39 -18.32
N GLY A 151 -10.13 10.91 -17.09
CA GLY A 151 -11.27 10.25 -16.41
C GLY A 151 -11.90 11.05 -15.28
N MET A 152 -11.20 12.07 -14.72
CA MET A 152 -11.74 12.91 -13.67
C MET A 152 -12.40 14.18 -14.23
N PRO A 153 -13.31 14.81 -13.47
CA PRO A 153 -13.87 16.13 -13.83
C PRO A 153 -12.75 17.17 -14.03
N PRO A 154 -12.82 17.99 -15.12
CA PRO A 154 -11.75 18.93 -15.47
C PRO A 154 -11.35 19.89 -14.34
N GLU A 155 -12.29 20.24 -13.47
CA GLU A 155 -12.11 21.20 -12.39
C GLU A 155 -11.14 20.70 -11.31
N ILE A 156 -11.08 19.36 -11.10
CA ILE A 156 -10.23 18.75 -10.08
C ILE A 156 -8.98 18.06 -10.64
N VAL A 157 -8.85 17.95 -11.96
CA VAL A 157 -7.68 17.34 -12.63
C VAL A 157 -6.35 17.98 -12.20
N PRO A 158 -6.20 19.33 -12.14
CA PRO A 158 -4.93 19.92 -11.74
C PRO A 158 -4.51 19.51 -10.31
N GLU A 159 -5.44 19.50 -9.37
CA GLU A 159 -5.18 19.08 -7.99
C GLU A 159 -4.88 17.59 -7.92
N ALA A 160 -5.65 16.76 -8.61
CA ALA A 160 -5.43 15.31 -8.67
C ALA A 160 -4.04 14.95 -9.23
N CYS A 161 -3.63 15.64 -10.31
CA CYS A 161 -2.28 15.46 -10.87
C CYS A 161 -1.19 15.90 -9.90
N LEU A 162 -1.40 17.01 -9.17
CA LEU A 162 -0.45 17.50 -8.18
C LEU A 162 -0.28 16.50 -7.02
N ILE A 163 -1.38 15.98 -6.46
CA ILE A 163 -1.36 14.96 -5.40
C ILE A 163 -0.56 13.73 -5.86
N LEU A 164 -0.86 13.22 -7.04
CA LEU A 164 -0.17 12.02 -7.57
C LEU A 164 1.31 12.27 -7.85
N ALA A 165 1.66 13.44 -8.41
CA ALA A 165 3.03 13.81 -8.73
C ALA A 165 3.88 13.98 -7.47
N GLN A 166 3.34 14.62 -6.43
CA GLN A 166 4.01 14.77 -5.15
C GLN A 166 4.26 13.41 -4.48
N ALA A 167 3.25 12.53 -4.50
CA ALA A 167 3.37 11.19 -3.93
C ALA A 167 4.36 10.28 -4.68
N ALA A 168 4.44 10.40 -6.02
CA ALA A 168 5.37 9.62 -6.83
C ALA A 168 6.79 10.21 -6.89
N GLY A 169 6.98 11.46 -6.47
CA GLY A 169 8.17 12.26 -6.71
C GLY A 169 9.33 12.06 -5.76
N ALA A 170 10.33 12.96 -5.89
CA ALA A 170 11.60 12.94 -5.17
C ALA A 170 11.45 13.13 -3.65
N GLU A 171 10.44 13.84 -3.19
CA GLU A 171 10.19 14.05 -1.76
C GLU A 171 9.40 12.90 -1.11
N SER A 172 8.88 11.98 -1.91
CA SER A 172 8.01 10.89 -1.50
C SER A 172 8.51 9.53 -2.00
N LEU A 173 7.78 8.81 -2.85
CA LEU A 173 8.05 7.44 -3.25
C LEU A 173 9.49 7.22 -3.76
N VAL A 174 9.92 7.98 -4.77
CA VAL A 174 11.27 7.84 -5.34
C VAL A 174 12.34 8.23 -4.32
N GLY A 175 12.14 9.33 -3.59
CA GLY A 175 13.06 9.72 -2.52
C GLY A 175 13.12 8.72 -1.36
N GLY A 176 11.99 8.10 -1.02
CA GLY A 176 11.93 7.02 -0.03
C GLY A 176 12.66 5.76 -0.49
N GLN A 177 12.63 5.46 -1.79
CA GLN A 177 13.41 4.38 -2.38
C GLN A 177 14.92 4.66 -2.31
N VAL A 178 15.34 5.91 -2.53
CA VAL A 178 16.75 6.32 -2.34
C VAL A 178 17.17 6.17 -0.88
N ASP A 179 16.33 6.60 0.08
CA ASP A 179 16.60 6.43 1.50
C ASP A 179 16.71 4.94 1.89
N ASP A 180 15.86 4.07 1.34
CA ASP A 180 15.89 2.62 1.60
C ASP A 180 17.20 1.98 1.10
N LEU A 181 17.63 2.30 -0.12
CA LEU A 181 18.89 1.83 -0.68
C LEU A 181 20.13 2.45 0.00
N ALA A 182 20.02 3.66 0.53
CA ALA A 182 21.13 4.38 1.11
C ALA A 182 21.74 3.64 2.31
N ALA A 183 20.91 3.00 3.13
CA ALA A 183 21.36 2.19 4.26
C ALA A 183 22.10 0.93 3.79
N GLU A 184 21.57 0.23 2.78
CA GLU A 184 22.17 -1.00 2.25
C GLU A 184 23.52 -0.73 1.53
N ARG A 185 23.65 0.43 0.90
CA ARG A 185 24.79 0.78 0.03
C ARG A 185 25.84 1.67 0.70
N GLY A 186 25.67 1.96 1.98
CA GLY A 186 26.63 2.79 2.73
C GLY A 186 26.66 4.26 2.26
N TRP A 187 25.57 4.78 1.70
CA TRP A 187 25.45 6.21 1.33
C TRP A 187 25.13 7.10 2.53
N VAL A 188 24.75 6.50 3.64
CA VAL A 188 24.52 7.15 4.94
C VAL A 188 25.41 6.49 6.00
N PRO A 189 25.68 7.16 7.15
CA PRO A 189 26.39 6.54 8.27
C PRO A 189 25.73 5.24 8.71
N ASP A 190 26.54 4.29 9.21
CA ASP A 190 26.05 3.00 9.68
C ASP A 190 24.96 3.20 10.74
N LEU A 191 23.76 2.75 10.41
CA LEU A 191 22.61 2.88 11.28
C LEU A 191 22.71 1.96 12.50
N SER A 192 23.51 0.89 12.46
CA SER A 192 23.73 0.00 13.60
C SER A 192 24.47 0.68 14.75
N GLU A 193 25.23 1.73 14.47
CA GLU A 193 25.94 2.55 15.45
C GLU A 193 25.06 3.62 16.10
N GLN A 194 23.84 3.81 15.59
CA GLN A 194 22.90 4.80 16.09
C GLN A 194 22.07 4.27 17.27
N THR A 195 21.52 5.19 18.06
CA THR A 195 20.62 4.83 19.14
C THR A 195 19.31 4.21 18.59
N PRO A 196 18.61 3.34 19.34
CA PRO A 196 17.34 2.77 18.92
C PRO A 196 16.31 3.83 18.48
N ASN A 197 16.26 4.97 19.16
CA ASN A 197 15.37 6.07 18.75
C ASN A 197 15.70 6.65 17.38
N GLN A 198 16.97 6.84 17.07
CA GLN A 198 17.43 7.32 15.76
C GLN A 198 17.13 6.30 14.66
N GLN A 199 17.35 5.02 14.95
CA GLN A 199 16.99 3.93 14.03
C GLN A 199 15.48 3.90 13.74
N VAL A 200 14.63 4.03 14.76
CA VAL A 200 13.18 4.13 14.60
C VAL A 200 12.79 5.35 13.76
N GLN A 201 13.37 6.52 14.03
CA GLN A 201 13.08 7.74 13.24
C GLN A 201 13.47 7.58 11.77
N TRP A 202 14.60 6.91 11.49
CA TRP A 202 15.00 6.60 10.12
C TRP A 202 14.01 5.67 9.44
N MET A 203 13.64 4.56 10.06
CA MET A 203 12.64 3.62 9.52
C MET A 203 11.30 4.31 9.24
N GLU A 204 10.79 5.09 10.19
CA GLU A 204 9.55 5.85 10.00
C GLU A 204 9.63 6.84 8.84
N ARG A 205 10.78 7.49 8.65
CA ARG A 205 11.02 8.37 7.51
C ARG A 205 10.98 7.60 6.19
N VAL A 206 11.71 6.47 6.10
CA VAL A 206 11.74 5.63 4.89
C VAL A 206 10.32 5.12 4.59
N HIS A 207 9.65 4.54 5.57
CA HIS A 207 8.31 3.97 5.40
C HIS A 207 7.27 5.01 5.00
N ARG A 208 7.30 6.19 5.62
CA ARG A 208 6.40 7.29 5.28
C ARG A 208 6.59 7.74 3.83
N ARG A 209 7.84 7.84 3.37
CA ARG A 209 8.18 8.29 2.00
C ARG A 209 7.98 7.19 0.97
N LYS A 210 8.52 5.99 1.17
CA LYS A 210 8.48 4.89 0.19
C LYS A 210 7.07 4.29 0.05
N THR A 211 6.37 4.08 1.16
CA THR A 211 5.08 3.35 1.18
C THR A 211 3.90 4.23 1.59
N GLY A 212 4.05 4.98 2.68
CA GLY A 212 2.98 5.79 3.27
C GLY A 212 2.47 6.89 2.35
N CYS A 213 3.36 7.52 1.56
CA CYS A 213 2.99 8.59 0.63
C CYS A 213 1.90 8.17 -0.36
N LEU A 214 1.98 6.95 -0.91
CA LEU A 214 1.01 6.48 -1.88
C LEU A 214 -0.31 6.03 -1.22
N PHE A 215 -0.29 5.61 0.04
CA PHE A 215 -1.52 5.42 0.83
C PHE A 215 -2.22 6.75 1.12
N LEU A 216 -1.46 7.78 1.53
CA LEU A 216 -1.98 9.12 1.74
C LEU A 216 -2.57 9.70 0.46
N ALA A 217 -1.85 9.61 -0.66
CA ALA A 217 -2.36 10.06 -1.96
C ALA A 217 -3.61 9.28 -2.39
N SER A 218 -3.70 7.98 -2.07
CA SER A 218 -4.90 7.19 -2.36
C SER A 218 -6.13 7.73 -1.63
N LEU A 219 -5.99 8.03 -0.34
CA LEU A 219 -7.07 8.58 0.48
C LEU A 219 -7.44 10.00 0.05
N ASP A 220 -6.45 10.83 -0.25
CA ASP A 220 -6.63 12.22 -0.68
C ASP A 220 -7.33 12.31 -2.05
N LEU A 221 -6.90 11.51 -3.02
CA LEU A 221 -7.54 11.41 -4.33
C LEU A 221 -8.97 10.86 -4.24
N GLY A 222 -9.22 9.90 -3.34
CA GLY A 222 -10.55 9.40 -3.05
C GLY A 222 -11.46 10.49 -2.45
N CYS A 223 -10.92 11.26 -1.49
CA CYS A 223 -11.61 12.39 -0.90
C CYS A 223 -11.94 13.45 -1.94
N LEU A 224 -10.99 13.81 -2.78
CA LEU A 224 -11.16 14.76 -3.88
C LEU A 224 -12.25 14.30 -4.86
N ALA A 225 -12.22 13.03 -5.27
CA ALA A 225 -13.22 12.45 -6.17
C ALA A 225 -14.63 12.41 -5.55
N GLY A 226 -14.72 12.18 -4.24
CA GLY A 226 -15.98 12.17 -3.48
C GLY A 226 -16.44 13.56 -3.04
N SER A 227 -15.76 14.64 -3.42
CA SER A 227 -16.05 16.01 -2.99
C SER A 227 -16.09 16.17 -1.47
N GLY A 228 -15.16 15.50 -0.78
CA GLY A 228 -15.08 15.49 0.68
C GLY A 228 -14.83 16.87 1.28
N SER A 229 -15.37 17.09 2.47
CA SER A 229 -15.12 18.32 3.22
C SER A 229 -13.67 18.44 3.68
N PRO A 230 -13.16 19.65 3.99
CA PRO A 230 -11.83 19.83 4.58
C PRO A 230 -11.61 18.99 5.84
N GLN A 231 -12.64 18.80 6.67
CA GLN A 231 -12.57 17.95 7.86
C GLN A 231 -12.42 16.48 7.48
N CYS A 232 -13.20 15.99 6.51
CA CYS A 232 -13.08 14.61 6.01
C CYS A 232 -11.67 14.33 5.44
N ARG A 233 -11.13 15.30 4.68
CA ARG A 233 -9.77 15.22 4.14
C ARG A 233 -8.71 15.12 5.24
N HIS A 234 -8.84 15.94 6.30
CA HIS A 234 -7.96 15.89 7.45
C HIS A 234 -8.05 14.54 8.19
N ASP A 235 -9.27 14.04 8.44
CA ASP A 235 -9.47 12.78 9.15
C ASP A 235 -8.94 11.59 8.33
N LEU A 236 -9.10 11.59 7.00
CA LEU A 236 -8.51 10.60 6.11
C LEU A 236 -6.98 10.68 6.07
N GLU A 237 -6.39 11.88 6.18
CA GLU A 237 -4.95 12.06 6.30
C GLU A 237 -4.41 11.45 7.60
N GLU A 238 -5.03 11.73 8.75
CA GLU A 238 -4.65 11.15 10.05
C GLU A 238 -4.84 9.63 10.07
N TYR A 239 -5.94 9.13 9.50
CA TYR A 239 -6.13 7.71 9.26
C TYR A 239 -4.97 7.13 8.45
N GLY A 240 -4.61 7.75 7.33
CA GLY A 240 -3.57 7.28 6.42
C GLY A 240 -2.17 7.23 7.04
N LYS A 241 -1.84 8.21 7.89
CA LYS A 241 -0.57 8.24 8.64
C LYS A 241 -0.45 7.03 9.58
N ALA A 242 -1.48 6.80 10.38
CA ALA A 242 -1.50 5.68 11.32
C ALA A 242 -1.58 4.33 10.61
N PHE A 243 -2.45 4.19 9.60
CA PHE A 243 -2.61 3.00 8.78
C PHE A 243 -1.32 2.61 8.04
N GLY A 244 -0.66 3.58 7.40
CA GLY A 244 0.57 3.33 6.63
C GLY A 244 1.71 2.81 7.49
N LEU A 245 1.88 3.38 8.71
CA LEU A 245 2.89 2.91 9.64
C LEU A 245 2.54 1.54 10.23
N ALA A 246 1.27 1.31 10.61
CA ALA A 246 0.80 0.00 11.06
C ALA A 246 1.03 -1.09 10.00
N PHE A 247 0.75 -0.76 8.74
CA PHE A 247 0.97 -1.65 7.60
C PHE A 247 2.44 -2.08 7.48
N GLN A 248 3.37 -1.14 7.59
CA GLN A 248 4.80 -1.44 7.46
C GLN A 248 5.33 -2.26 8.65
N ILE A 249 4.95 -1.90 9.88
CA ILE A 249 5.34 -2.69 11.06
C ILE A 249 4.81 -4.13 10.96
N ALA A 250 3.59 -4.30 10.44
CA ALA A 250 3.01 -5.61 10.21
C ALA A 250 3.73 -6.39 9.09
N ASP A 251 4.19 -5.72 8.03
CA ASP A 251 5.02 -6.35 6.97
C ASP A 251 6.37 -6.83 7.54
N ASP A 252 7.06 -5.99 8.32
CA ASP A 252 8.32 -6.34 8.97
C ASP A 252 8.17 -7.55 9.91
N LEU A 253 7.04 -7.62 10.64
CA LEU A 253 6.72 -8.76 11.51
C LEU A 253 6.47 -10.03 10.71
N LEU A 254 5.74 -9.94 9.60
CA LEU A 254 5.48 -11.08 8.72
C LEU A 254 6.76 -11.61 8.08
N ASP A 255 7.67 -10.72 7.66
CA ASP A 255 8.97 -11.13 7.11
C ASP A 255 9.84 -11.82 8.17
N ALA A 256 9.81 -11.31 9.42
CA ALA A 256 10.56 -11.89 10.54
C ALA A 256 9.98 -13.21 11.09
N GLU A 257 8.71 -13.55 10.78
CA GLU A 257 8.00 -14.73 11.29
C GLU A 257 7.66 -15.74 10.19
N GLY A 258 7.71 -15.33 8.94
CA GLY A 258 7.33 -16.13 7.80
C GLY A 258 8.25 -17.32 7.55
N SER A 259 7.70 -18.40 7.02
CA SER A 259 8.46 -19.47 6.39
C SER A 259 8.39 -19.33 4.86
N GLU A 260 9.45 -19.75 4.16
CA GLU A 260 9.56 -19.65 2.69
C GLU A 260 8.36 -20.25 1.93
N SER A 261 7.68 -21.24 2.53
CA SER A 261 6.54 -21.93 1.92
C SER A 261 5.27 -21.09 1.79
N ASN A 262 5.11 -20.02 2.59
CA ASN A 262 3.84 -19.28 2.69
C ASN A 262 3.82 -17.94 1.95
N MET A 263 4.97 -17.35 1.58
CA MET A 263 5.01 -15.95 1.11
C MET A 263 5.28 -15.78 -0.39
N GLY A 264 5.59 -16.82 -1.15
CA GLY A 264 5.90 -16.69 -2.59
C GLY A 264 7.11 -15.79 -2.91
N LYS A 265 7.89 -15.42 -1.88
CA LYS A 265 9.15 -14.65 -1.92
C LYS A 265 10.18 -15.35 -1.03
N ARG A 266 11.46 -15.06 -1.21
CA ARG A 266 12.49 -15.43 -0.23
C ARG A 266 12.24 -14.66 1.07
N VAL A 267 12.03 -15.39 2.17
CA VAL A 267 11.84 -14.86 3.52
C VAL A 267 13.21 -14.57 4.16
N GLY A 268 13.25 -13.60 5.08
CA GLY A 268 14.49 -13.24 5.77
C GLY A 268 15.47 -12.42 4.89
N LYS A 269 15.01 -11.86 3.77
CA LYS A 269 15.83 -11.00 2.91
C LYS A 269 16.37 -9.79 3.65
N ASP A 270 15.53 -9.16 4.44
CA ASP A 270 15.88 -7.95 5.18
C ASP A 270 16.98 -8.25 6.22
N ALA A 271 16.88 -9.34 6.94
CA ALA A 271 17.92 -9.76 7.88
C ALA A 271 19.25 -10.12 7.18
N ASN A 272 19.20 -10.77 6.02
CA ASN A 272 20.38 -11.15 5.25
C ASN A 272 21.08 -9.95 4.58
N ARG A 273 20.36 -8.83 4.37
CA ARG A 273 20.88 -7.58 3.80
C ARG A 273 21.30 -6.57 4.87
N GLY A 274 21.24 -6.92 6.16
CA GLY A 274 21.53 -6.00 7.26
C GLY A 274 20.50 -4.87 7.41
N LYS A 275 19.29 -5.06 6.87
CA LYS A 275 18.21 -4.07 6.92
C LYS A 275 17.71 -3.90 8.34
N ILE A 276 17.59 -2.67 8.80
CA ILE A 276 17.01 -2.34 10.10
C ILE A 276 15.49 -2.38 9.97
N THR A 277 14.83 -3.21 10.80
CA THR A 277 13.37 -3.39 10.84
C THR A 277 12.84 -3.14 12.24
N PHE A 278 11.54 -2.87 12.39
CA PHE A 278 10.93 -2.67 13.71
C PHE A 278 11.17 -3.85 14.66
N PRO A 279 11.01 -5.12 14.25
CA PRO A 279 11.30 -6.26 15.11
C PRO A 279 12.77 -6.38 15.55
N THR A 280 13.74 -5.92 14.72
CA THR A 280 15.17 -5.97 15.07
C THR A 280 15.55 -4.90 16.08
N VAL A 281 14.90 -3.73 16.05
CA VAL A 281 15.22 -2.59 16.93
C VAL A 281 14.41 -2.62 18.22
N LEU A 282 13.11 -2.87 18.14
CA LEU A 282 12.20 -2.82 19.29
C LEU A 282 11.88 -4.21 19.89
N GLY A 283 12.17 -5.28 19.15
CA GLY A 283 11.69 -6.62 19.45
C GLY A 283 10.26 -6.86 18.94
N LYS A 284 9.91 -8.15 18.74
CA LYS A 284 8.63 -8.55 18.13
C LYS A 284 7.40 -8.08 18.92
N GLU A 285 7.45 -8.20 20.25
CA GLU A 285 6.29 -7.88 21.10
C GLU A 285 5.94 -6.38 21.07
N LEU A 286 6.94 -5.51 21.26
CA LEU A 286 6.70 -4.06 21.19
C LEU A 286 6.28 -3.62 19.79
N SER A 287 6.81 -4.27 18.74
CA SER A 287 6.38 -4.01 17.37
C SER A 287 4.92 -4.38 17.14
N ARG A 288 4.45 -5.53 17.66
CA ARG A 288 3.03 -5.92 17.58
C ARG A 288 2.12 -4.97 18.33
N GLU A 289 2.51 -4.59 19.55
CA GLU A 289 1.75 -3.64 20.36
C GLU A 289 1.63 -2.29 19.66
N ARG A 290 2.73 -1.80 19.10
CA ARG A 290 2.76 -0.56 18.32
C ARG A 290 1.87 -0.61 17.09
N ALA A 291 1.95 -1.69 16.29
CA ALA A 291 1.12 -1.89 15.12
C ALA A 291 -0.37 -1.91 15.50
N LYS A 292 -0.74 -2.61 16.57
CA LYS A 292 -2.10 -2.67 17.09
C LYS A 292 -2.60 -1.29 17.53
N THR A 293 -1.79 -0.54 18.29
CA THR A 293 -2.14 0.82 18.74
C THR A 293 -2.40 1.74 17.55
N LEU A 294 -1.54 1.74 16.54
CA LEU A 294 -1.70 2.53 15.32
C LEU A 294 -2.95 2.11 14.52
N SER A 295 -3.23 0.82 14.43
CA SER A 295 -4.45 0.29 13.80
C SER A 295 -5.72 0.80 14.46
N GLU A 296 -5.79 0.78 15.80
CA GLU A 296 -6.94 1.30 16.53
C GLU A 296 -7.01 2.84 16.48
N GLN A 297 -5.90 3.55 16.44
CA GLN A 297 -5.88 5.00 16.19
C GLN A 297 -6.48 5.33 14.83
N ALA A 298 -6.04 4.65 13.76
CA ALA A 298 -6.61 4.81 12.43
C ALA A 298 -8.12 4.55 12.43
N ALA A 299 -8.56 3.44 13.03
CA ALA A 299 -9.99 3.10 13.12
C ALA A 299 -10.80 4.15 13.88
N ALA A 300 -10.25 4.69 14.98
CA ALA A 300 -10.90 5.70 15.81
C ALA A 300 -11.10 7.03 15.07
N THR A 301 -10.14 7.44 14.23
CA THR A 301 -10.22 8.69 13.45
C THR A 301 -11.48 8.75 12.58
N LEU A 302 -11.92 7.60 12.05
CA LEU A 302 -13.07 7.54 11.14
C LEU A 302 -14.37 7.08 11.84
N SER A 303 -14.40 6.93 13.17
CA SER A 303 -15.56 6.43 13.89
C SER A 303 -16.82 7.30 13.73
N GLY A 304 -16.66 8.61 13.49
CA GLY A 304 -17.74 9.56 13.28
C GLY A 304 -18.49 9.43 11.94
N TYR A 305 -17.94 8.67 10.98
CA TYR A 305 -18.51 8.51 9.64
C TYR A 305 -19.46 7.30 9.49
N GLY A 306 -19.62 6.50 10.55
CA GLY A 306 -20.56 5.37 10.57
C GLY A 306 -20.31 4.37 9.44
N ASP A 307 -21.37 3.89 8.82
CA ASP A 307 -21.33 2.86 7.77
C ASP A 307 -20.52 3.29 6.53
N ALA A 308 -20.41 4.59 6.27
CA ALA A 308 -19.67 5.11 5.12
C ALA A 308 -18.16 4.80 5.22
N ALA A 309 -17.59 4.78 6.45
CA ALA A 309 -16.17 4.50 6.67
C ALA A 309 -15.91 3.06 7.16
N GLU A 310 -16.93 2.22 7.28
CA GLU A 310 -16.79 0.89 7.90
C GLU A 310 -15.75 0.01 7.20
N SER A 311 -15.63 0.10 5.86
CA SER A 311 -14.60 -0.62 5.11
C SER A 311 -13.17 -0.14 5.43
N LEU A 312 -12.96 1.17 5.59
CA LEU A 312 -11.65 1.71 6.00
C LEU A 312 -11.30 1.33 7.43
N VAL A 313 -12.26 1.36 8.35
CA VAL A 313 -12.09 0.89 9.73
C VAL A 313 -11.74 -0.60 9.76
N ALA A 314 -12.42 -1.41 8.96
CA ALA A 314 -12.12 -2.83 8.84
C ALA A 314 -10.72 -3.08 8.23
N LEU A 315 -10.31 -2.29 7.23
CA LEU A 315 -8.96 -2.34 6.64
C LEU A 315 -7.87 -2.04 7.67
N ALA A 316 -8.05 -1.03 8.52
CA ALA A 316 -7.09 -0.70 9.56
C ALA A 316 -6.87 -1.87 10.53
N ARG A 317 -7.93 -2.53 10.97
CA ARG A 317 -7.85 -3.68 11.88
C ARG A 317 -7.30 -4.93 11.21
N TRP A 318 -7.65 -5.13 9.93
CA TRP A 318 -7.17 -6.28 9.17
C TRP A 318 -5.66 -6.26 8.96
N VAL A 319 -5.05 -5.10 8.76
CA VAL A 319 -3.60 -4.96 8.51
C VAL A 319 -2.74 -5.66 9.55
N VAL A 320 -3.11 -5.58 10.82
CA VAL A 320 -2.35 -6.19 11.94
C VAL A 320 -2.75 -7.62 12.25
N SER A 321 -3.86 -8.11 11.67
CA SER A 321 -4.37 -9.47 11.85
C SER A 321 -4.06 -10.40 10.66
N ARG A 322 -3.51 -9.88 9.56
CA ARG A 322 -3.19 -10.67 8.36
C ARG A 322 -2.03 -11.63 8.62
N GLN A 323 -2.09 -12.79 7.97
CA GLN A 323 -1.06 -13.84 8.04
C GLN A 323 -0.21 -13.92 6.76
N THR A 324 -0.60 -13.17 5.73
CA THR A 324 0.09 -13.11 4.41
C THR A 324 -0.24 -11.76 3.74
#